data_8150e3a2913f5aaa1bc65799a9517529
#
_entry.id   8150e3a2913f5aaa1bc65799a9517529
#
_cell.length_a   1.000
_cell.length_b   1.000
_cell.length_c   1.000
_cell.angle_alpha   90.00
_cell.angle_beta   90.00
_cell.angle_gamma   90.00
#
_symmetry.space_group_name_H-M   'P 1'
#
loop_
_entity.id
_entity.type
_entity.pdbx_description
1 polymer ?
#
loop_
_entity_poly.entity_id
_entity_poly.type
_entity_poly.pdbx_seq_one_letter_code
_entity_poly.pdbx_strand_id
1 'polypeptide(L)'
;MEKGAVTLEGIGGEQIPLERADVVIMNPPFTRQQRIPVSYKEILIKRFSAEVSYIHGQMGYYGYFIILANRFLKDGGRLALVLPASVLNADGLLKVRKFLADQYHIEHIITTWQRAAFSENAQFREILLIAKKKVNKLKDDVCTITELKILPHDLTEARNIAEKIAQISKVKKHGVVYDDKDIQISLFTMDEIRNSVDNLFKFLAFSDKRLVDIWQSITERLGNRLATFGKYLKDNGPLEGVALGQIVKGGGIGYFYIHRTKDRMLKKEDVWLLRETKEDGIDVEHKLLLMTVHIPWRALRCALRRFSGFSTLDISNELDYMVVDDFPDAKIFLKTLDKKLDPNLLSKWNAYTSRLLGNIFLVNHADISAPGTAILSYYSSKMALVPRSMWSMRISDLSAKIFTLWLNSSLNLLQLLLLRRETRGAYLWFVAGDIKKFLVLDVEKLSEDEIGNLLQIFDKVRGVSFPCVLEQLRGRFWARVEIDRAILKVLGFNEQETNQLLDYLYPALTKEIEQLKTLMQG
;
A
#
# COMPACT_ATOMS: atom_id res chain seq x y z
N MET A 1 7.00 -38.57 -15.43
CA MET A 1 5.59 -38.79 -15.81
C MET A 1 4.77 -38.68 -14.54
N GLU A 2 3.87 -37.68 -14.43
CA GLU A 2 2.98 -37.56 -13.26
C GLU A 2 1.93 -38.66 -13.35
N LYS A 3 1.61 -39.29 -12.23
CA LYS A 3 0.61 -40.35 -12.16
C LYS A 3 -0.56 -39.85 -11.32
N GLY A 4 -1.74 -39.95 -11.84
CA GLY A 4 -2.97 -39.59 -11.12
C GLY A 4 -3.94 -40.73 -11.16
N ALA A 5 -4.48 -41.10 -10.02
CA ALA A 5 -5.65 -41.94 -9.95
C ALA A 5 -6.47 -41.55 -8.73
N VAL A 6 -7.76 -41.35 -8.90
CA VAL A 6 -8.72 -41.18 -7.82
C VAL A 6 -9.78 -42.25 -7.97
N THR A 7 -9.90 -43.13 -6.98
CA THR A 7 -11.12 -43.92 -6.84
C THR A 7 -12.10 -43.17 -5.94
N LEU A 8 -13.38 -43.24 -6.22
CA LEU A 8 -14.46 -42.68 -5.39
C LEU A 8 -14.43 -43.23 -3.94
N GLU A 9 -13.80 -44.32 -3.70
CA GLU A 9 -13.72 -45.02 -2.40
C GLU A 9 -12.37 -44.85 -1.68
N GLY A 10 -11.41 -44.12 -2.26
CA GLY A 10 -10.13 -43.80 -1.60
C GLY A 10 -9.17 -44.94 -1.39
N ILE A 11 -9.45 -46.14 -1.90
CA ILE A 11 -8.65 -47.36 -1.74
C ILE A 11 -8.10 -47.80 -3.10
N GLY A 12 -6.78 -47.75 -3.26
CA GLY A 12 -6.03 -48.45 -4.29
C GLY A 12 -6.43 -48.20 -5.73
N GLY A 13 -6.33 -46.94 -6.20
CA GLY A 13 -6.59 -46.60 -7.61
C GLY A 13 -5.46 -47.05 -8.53
N GLU A 14 -5.79 -47.52 -9.73
CA GLU A 14 -4.84 -47.79 -10.79
C GLU A 14 -4.09 -46.54 -11.20
N GLN A 15 -2.77 -46.59 -11.26
CA GLN A 15 -1.93 -45.45 -11.63
C GLN A 15 -1.94 -45.30 -13.16
N ILE A 16 -2.70 -44.31 -13.64
CA ILE A 16 -2.76 -43.98 -15.07
C ILE A 16 -1.71 -42.91 -15.38
N PRO A 17 -0.81 -43.10 -16.33
CA PRO A 17 0.12 -42.09 -16.79
C PRO A 17 -0.67 -40.96 -17.47
N LEU A 18 -0.50 -39.70 -16.98
CA LEU A 18 -1.08 -38.52 -17.59
C LEU A 18 -0.14 -37.99 -18.68
N GLU A 19 -0.62 -37.90 -19.89
CA GLU A 19 0.09 -37.20 -20.97
C GLU A 19 0.13 -35.71 -20.69
N ARG A 20 1.23 -35.05 -21.11
CA ARG A 20 1.32 -33.60 -21.04
C ARG A 20 0.34 -32.95 -22.03
N ALA A 21 -0.31 -31.89 -21.59
CA ALA A 21 -1.29 -31.15 -22.37
C ALA A 21 -0.63 -30.01 -23.17
N ASP A 22 -1.26 -29.65 -24.28
CA ASP A 22 -0.88 -28.48 -25.07
C ASP A 22 -1.34 -27.18 -24.40
N VAL A 23 -2.43 -27.25 -23.62
CA VAL A 23 -3.00 -26.11 -22.88
C VAL A 23 -3.43 -26.57 -21.48
N VAL A 24 -3.12 -25.76 -20.47
CA VAL A 24 -3.63 -25.90 -19.11
C VAL A 24 -4.39 -24.63 -18.75
N ILE A 25 -5.69 -24.78 -18.45
CA ILE A 25 -6.57 -23.67 -18.04
C ILE A 25 -7.00 -23.92 -16.58
N MET A 26 -6.84 -22.92 -15.73
CA MET A 26 -7.19 -23.04 -14.32
C MET A 26 -7.75 -21.76 -13.72
N ASN A 27 -8.71 -21.94 -12.80
CA ASN A 27 -9.07 -20.96 -11.79
C ASN A 27 -8.69 -21.56 -10.42
N PRO A 28 -7.42 -21.41 -9.96
CA PRO A 28 -6.95 -22.05 -8.75
C PRO A 28 -7.56 -21.40 -7.50
N PRO A 29 -7.69 -22.13 -6.37
CA PRO A 29 -8.28 -21.60 -5.16
C PRO A 29 -7.45 -20.44 -4.56
N PHE A 30 -8.08 -19.27 -4.31
CA PHE A 30 -7.43 -18.07 -3.77
C PHE A 30 -7.28 -18.10 -2.24
N THR A 31 -6.92 -19.23 -1.69
CA THR A 31 -6.77 -19.42 -0.24
C THR A 31 -5.53 -18.71 0.28
N ARG A 32 -5.73 -17.85 1.29
CA ARG A 32 -4.63 -17.15 1.97
C ARG A 32 -3.73 -18.16 2.70
N GLN A 33 -2.43 -17.89 2.73
CA GLN A 33 -1.42 -18.77 3.35
C GLN A 33 -1.68 -19.06 4.83
N GLN A 34 -2.32 -18.14 5.58
CA GLN A 34 -2.67 -18.33 7.00
C GLN A 34 -3.71 -19.44 7.22
N ARG A 35 -4.49 -19.77 6.19
CA ARG A 35 -5.50 -20.84 6.23
C ARG A 35 -4.94 -22.20 5.84
N ILE A 36 -3.67 -22.28 5.43
CA ILE A 36 -3.00 -23.55 5.10
C ILE A 36 -2.36 -24.09 6.38
N PRO A 37 -2.77 -25.28 6.89
CA PRO A 37 -2.16 -25.88 8.06
C PRO A 37 -0.65 -26.08 7.88
N VAL A 38 0.14 -25.92 8.94
CA VAL A 38 1.61 -26.03 8.90
C VAL A 38 2.03 -27.43 8.40
N SER A 39 1.40 -28.49 8.91
CA SER A 39 1.65 -29.88 8.49
C SER A 39 1.42 -30.10 7.00
N TYR A 40 0.40 -29.44 6.44
CA TYR A 40 0.12 -29.54 5.01
C TYR A 40 1.15 -28.76 4.17
N LYS A 41 1.66 -27.62 4.67
CA LYS A 41 2.77 -26.90 4.01
C LYS A 41 4.03 -27.76 3.91
N GLU A 42 4.35 -28.55 4.94
CA GLU A 42 5.48 -29.47 4.93
C GLU A 42 5.31 -30.55 3.85
N ILE A 43 4.11 -31.10 3.70
CA ILE A 43 3.79 -32.05 2.63
C ILE A 43 3.98 -31.42 1.25
N LEU A 44 3.48 -30.17 1.07
CA LEU A 44 3.65 -29.44 -0.19
C LEU A 44 5.12 -29.20 -0.51
N ILE A 45 5.93 -28.75 0.45
CA ILE A 45 7.37 -28.54 0.26
C ILE A 45 8.06 -29.84 -0.18
N LYS A 46 7.73 -30.98 0.43
CA LYS A 46 8.28 -32.29 0.03
C LYS A 46 7.87 -32.67 -1.39
N ARG A 47 6.59 -32.44 -1.76
CA ARG A 47 6.08 -32.76 -3.11
C ARG A 47 6.68 -31.86 -4.20
N PHE A 48 7.07 -30.64 -3.86
CA PHE A 48 7.70 -29.70 -4.76
C PHE A 48 9.19 -29.52 -4.51
N SER A 49 9.87 -30.57 -4.07
CA SER A 49 11.31 -30.57 -3.78
C SER A 49 12.16 -30.12 -4.98
N ALA A 50 11.77 -30.47 -6.19
CA ALA A 50 12.45 -30.07 -7.43
C ALA A 50 12.30 -28.55 -7.71
N GLU A 51 11.21 -27.94 -7.27
CA GLU A 51 10.91 -26.52 -7.45
C GLU A 51 11.03 -25.71 -6.16
N VAL A 52 11.73 -26.23 -5.14
CA VAL A 52 11.81 -25.62 -3.81
C VAL A 52 12.37 -24.19 -3.84
N SER A 53 13.24 -23.87 -4.81
CA SER A 53 13.76 -22.51 -5.02
C SER A 53 12.67 -21.47 -5.30
N TYR A 54 11.55 -21.91 -5.88
CA TYR A 54 10.40 -21.05 -6.21
C TYR A 54 9.31 -21.04 -5.13
N ILE A 55 9.46 -21.83 -4.06
CA ILE A 55 8.50 -21.89 -2.95
C ILE A 55 8.86 -20.86 -1.88
N HIS A 56 7.84 -20.19 -1.33
CA HIS A 56 7.95 -19.27 -0.21
C HIS A 56 6.94 -19.62 0.88
N GLY A 57 7.33 -19.51 2.16
CA GLY A 57 6.46 -19.87 3.30
C GLY A 57 5.16 -19.08 3.41
N GLN A 58 5.08 -17.90 2.79
CA GLN A 58 3.87 -17.08 2.74
C GLN A 58 3.07 -17.24 1.44
N MET A 59 3.37 -18.23 0.62
CA MET A 59 2.67 -18.51 -0.63
C MET A 59 1.29 -19.14 -0.36
N GLY A 60 0.24 -18.61 -1.02
CA GLY A 60 -1.10 -19.20 -1.02
C GLY A 60 -1.20 -20.40 -1.99
N TYR A 61 -2.32 -21.13 -1.96
CA TYR A 61 -2.50 -22.32 -2.80
C TYR A 61 -2.28 -22.04 -4.29
N TYR A 62 -2.79 -20.94 -4.82
CA TYR A 62 -2.64 -20.64 -6.25
C TYR A 62 -1.18 -20.59 -6.72
N GLY A 63 -0.23 -20.21 -5.85
CA GLY A 63 1.19 -20.28 -6.19
C GLY A 63 1.68 -21.72 -6.41
N TYR A 64 1.25 -22.67 -5.59
CA TYR A 64 1.54 -24.10 -5.78
C TYR A 64 0.87 -24.67 -7.04
N PHE A 65 -0.36 -24.23 -7.35
CA PHE A 65 -1.05 -24.66 -8.57
C PHE A 65 -0.36 -24.15 -9.83
N ILE A 66 0.20 -22.93 -9.84
CA ILE A 66 0.98 -22.41 -10.96
C ILE A 66 2.21 -23.27 -11.22
N ILE A 67 2.95 -23.62 -10.15
CA ILE A 67 4.12 -24.49 -10.26
C ILE A 67 3.72 -25.90 -10.72
N LEU A 68 2.63 -26.44 -10.16
CA LEU A 68 2.11 -27.75 -10.53
C LEU A 68 1.72 -27.83 -12.01
N ALA A 69 1.07 -26.79 -12.54
CA ALA A 69 0.65 -26.75 -13.93
C ALA A 69 1.81 -26.95 -14.91
N ASN A 70 3.02 -26.51 -14.55
CA ASN A 70 4.21 -26.70 -15.38
C ASN A 70 4.55 -28.18 -15.64
N ARG A 71 4.20 -29.08 -14.71
CA ARG A 71 4.46 -30.51 -14.84
C ARG A 71 3.53 -31.19 -15.86
N PHE A 72 2.31 -30.62 -16.01
CA PHE A 72 1.30 -31.12 -16.95
C PHE A 72 1.40 -30.51 -18.34
N LEU A 73 2.20 -29.47 -18.52
CA LEU A 73 2.28 -28.73 -19.75
C LEU A 73 3.44 -29.23 -20.64
N LYS A 74 3.19 -29.44 -21.93
CA LYS A 74 4.23 -29.65 -22.94
C LYS A 74 5.12 -28.43 -23.08
N ASP A 75 6.33 -28.60 -23.53
CA ASP A 75 7.18 -27.50 -23.93
C ASP A 75 6.56 -26.79 -25.15
N GLY A 76 6.50 -25.48 -25.11
CA GLY A 76 5.74 -24.67 -26.08
C GLY A 76 4.23 -24.61 -25.85
N GLY A 77 3.69 -25.36 -24.88
CA GLY A 77 2.28 -25.32 -24.49
C GLY A 77 1.91 -24.01 -23.75
N ARG A 78 0.61 -23.73 -23.63
CA ARG A 78 0.09 -22.51 -23.02
C ARG A 78 -0.58 -22.76 -21.67
N LEU A 79 -0.31 -21.85 -20.76
CA LEU A 79 -0.93 -21.75 -19.44
C LEU A 79 -1.88 -20.56 -19.42
N ALA A 80 -3.15 -20.79 -19.07
CA ALA A 80 -4.16 -19.73 -18.92
C ALA A 80 -4.76 -19.77 -17.51
N LEU A 81 -4.63 -18.68 -16.77
CA LEU A 81 -4.94 -18.60 -15.33
C LEU A 81 -5.84 -17.42 -15.01
N VAL A 82 -6.87 -17.65 -14.21
CA VAL A 82 -7.56 -16.60 -13.45
C VAL A 82 -6.82 -16.44 -12.13
N LEU A 83 -6.33 -15.25 -11.82
CA LEU A 83 -5.54 -14.99 -10.62
C LEU A 83 -5.95 -13.68 -9.95
N PRO A 84 -5.81 -13.56 -8.62
CA PRO A 84 -5.94 -12.25 -7.99
C PRO A 84 -4.78 -11.34 -8.44
N ALA A 85 -5.07 -10.06 -8.72
CA ALA A 85 -4.06 -9.11 -9.19
C ALA A 85 -2.87 -8.96 -8.24
N SER A 86 -3.05 -9.30 -6.95
CA SER A 86 -1.97 -9.34 -5.97
C SER A 86 -0.82 -10.32 -6.33
N VAL A 87 -1.02 -11.26 -7.26
CA VAL A 87 0.07 -12.11 -7.77
C VAL A 87 1.19 -11.26 -8.38
N LEU A 88 0.86 -10.08 -8.90
CA LEU A 88 1.78 -9.21 -9.62
C LEU A 88 2.72 -8.40 -8.70
N ASN A 89 2.41 -8.24 -7.39
CA ASN A 89 3.23 -7.43 -6.49
C ASN A 89 3.39 -7.96 -5.06
N ALA A 90 2.65 -8.99 -4.62
CA ALA A 90 2.79 -9.51 -3.25
C ALA A 90 4.17 -10.14 -3.03
N ASP A 91 4.83 -9.81 -1.90
CA ASP A 91 6.18 -10.30 -1.56
C ASP A 91 6.24 -11.83 -1.47
N GLY A 92 5.23 -12.46 -0.85
CA GLY A 92 5.12 -13.92 -0.75
C GLY A 92 5.04 -14.67 -2.08
N LEU A 93 4.83 -13.94 -3.19
CA LEU A 93 4.70 -14.47 -4.55
C LEU A 93 5.83 -14.04 -5.49
N LEU A 94 6.82 -13.32 -4.98
CA LEU A 94 8.00 -12.92 -5.77
C LEU A 94 8.65 -14.14 -6.45
N LYS A 95 8.79 -15.24 -5.72
CA LYS A 95 9.36 -16.47 -6.27
C LYS A 95 8.51 -17.10 -7.37
N VAL A 96 7.18 -16.99 -7.28
CA VAL A 96 6.26 -17.44 -8.35
C VAL A 96 6.39 -16.54 -9.58
N ARG A 97 6.51 -15.22 -9.40
CA ARG A 97 6.77 -14.29 -10.53
C ARG A 97 8.09 -14.60 -11.21
N LYS A 98 9.16 -14.87 -10.44
CA LYS A 98 10.44 -15.34 -10.99
C LYS A 98 10.28 -16.64 -11.75
N PHE A 99 9.56 -17.63 -11.20
CA PHE A 99 9.26 -18.87 -11.89
C PHE A 99 8.56 -18.64 -13.24
N LEU A 100 7.53 -17.79 -13.27
CA LEU A 100 6.84 -17.42 -14.51
C LEU A 100 7.79 -16.72 -15.50
N ALA A 101 8.61 -15.78 -15.04
CA ALA A 101 9.57 -15.09 -15.89
C ALA A 101 10.68 -16.01 -16.40
N ASP A 102 11.10 -17.02 -15.64
CA ASP A 102 12.16 -17.96 -16.00
C ASP A 102 11.65 -19.05 -16.96
N GLN A 103 10.50 -19.63 -16.67
CA GLN A 103 9.99 -20.82 -17.38
C GLN A 103 9.05 -20.47 -18.54
N TYR A 104 8.48 -19.27 -18.54
CA TYR A 104 7.44 -18.88 -19.49
C TYR A 104 7.77 -17.57 -20.20
N HIS A 105 7.17 -17.44 -21.38
CA HIS A 105 6.91 -16.16 -22.02
C HIS A 105 5.50 -15.73 -21.64
N ILE A 106 5.36 -14.64 -20.89
CA ILE A 106 4.05 -14.09 -20.53
C ILE A 106 3.51 -13.35 -21.76
N GLU A 107 2.53 -13.98 -22.43
CA GLU A 107 1.97 -13.44 -23.69
C GLU A 107 0.97 -12.31 -23.40
N HIS A 108 0.06 -12.52 -22.41
CA HIS A 108 -1.02 -11.58 -22.13
C HIS A 108 -1.30 -11.50 -20.62
N ILE A 109 -1.54 -10.27 -20.14
CA ILE A 109 -2.16 -9.99 -18.86
C ILE A 109 -3.41 -9.15 -19.15
N ILE A 110 -4.59 -9.69 -18.82
CA ILE A 110 -5.87 -9.05 -19.08
C ILE A 110 -6.52 -8.73 -17.75
N THR A 111 -7.03 -7.52 -17.60
CA THR A 111 -7.70 -7.05 -16.38
C THR A 111 -8.94 -6.24 -16.74
N THR A 112 -9.73 -5.89 -15.73
CA THR A 112 -10.91 -5.04 -15.91
C THR A 112 -10.92 -3.90 -14.89
N TRP A 113 -11.48 -2.76 -15.27
CA TRP A 113 -11.80 -1.65 -14.39
C TRP A 113 -13.23 -1.72 -13.85
N GLN A 114 -14.00 -2.72 -14.27
CA GLN A 114 -15.32 -2.96 -13.70
C GLN A 114 -15.19 -3.71 -12.36
N ARG A 115 -16.16 -3.49 -11.47
CA ARG A 115 -16.23 -4.20 -10.19
C ARG A 115 -16.45 -5.70 -10.36
N ALA A 116 -17.20 -6.10 -11.37
CA ALA A 116 -17.37 -7.50 -11.72
C ALA A 116 -16.00 -8.08 -12.10
N ALA A 117 -15.48 -8.97 -11.28
CA ALA A 117 -14.31 -9.75 -11.60
C ALA A 117 -14.66 -10.87 -12.57
N PHE A 118 -13.66 -11.56 -13.09
CA PHE A 118 -13.87 -12.74 -13.96
C PHE A 118 -14.54 -13.91 -13.22
N SER A 119 -14.45 -13.93 -11.88
CA SER A 119 -15.08 -14.93 -11.02
C SER A 119 -16.26 -14.35 -10.25
N GLU A 120 -17.33 -15.13 -10.09
CA GLU A 120 -18.46 -14.79 -9.23
C GLU A 120 -17.98 -14.59 -7.78
N ASN A 121 -18.52 -13.58 -7.09
CA ASN A 121 -18.21 -13.26 -5.69
C ASN A 121 -16.75 -12.90 -5.39
N ALA A 122 -15.92 -12.60 -6.39
CA ALA A 122 -14.57 -12.11 -6.14
C ALA A 122 -14.60 -10.76 -5.40
N GLN A 123 -13.85 -10.69 -4.31
CA GLN A 123 -13.74 -9.48 -3.50
C GLN A 123 -12.54 -8.61 -3.88
N PHE A 124 -11.76 -9.02 -4.87
CA PHE A 124 -10.53 -8.34 -5.32
C PHE A 124 -10.51 -8.29 -6.84
N ARG A 125 -9.67 -7.39 -7.34
CA ARG A 125 -9.37 -7.35 -8.78
C ARG A 125 -8.70 -8.65 -9.20
N GLU A 126 -9.18 -9.22 -10.29
CA GLU A 126 -8.61 -10.41 -10.91
C GLU A 126 -7.93 -10.07 -12.23
N ILE A 127 -7.04 -10.94 -12.64
CA ILE A 127 -6.39 -10.93 -13.94
C ILE A 127 -6.55 -12.27 -14.64
N LEU A 128 -6.59 -12.24 -15.97
CA LEU A 128 -6.32 -13.41 -16.77
C LEU A 128 -4.85 -13.33 -17.21
N LEU A 129 -4.06 -14.33 -16.85
CA LEU A 129 -2.67 -14.44 -17.24
C LEU A 129 -2.52 -15.57 -18.25
N ILE A 130 -1.99 -15.28 -19.42
CA ILE A 130 -1.72 -16.26 -20.46
C ILE A 130 -0.22 -16.26 -20.73
N ALA A 131 0.39 -17.44 -20.62
CA ALA A 131 1.83 -17.61 -20.75
C ALA A 131 2.18 -18.87 -21.53
N LYS A 132 3.15 -18.78 -22.41
CA LYS A 132 3.66 -19.88 -23.22
C LYS A 132 4.92 -20.46 -22.57
N LYS A 133 4.98 -21.76 -22.34
CA LYS A 133 6.16 -22.43 -21.81
C LYS A 133 7.31 -22.31 -22.81
N LYS A 134 8.47 -21.88 -22.32
CA LYS A 134 9.64 -21.64 -23.17
C LYS A 134 10.17 -22.94 -23.79
N VAL A 135 10.51 -22.86 -25.07
CA VAL A 135 11.26 -23.91 -25.79
C VAL A 135 12.69 -23.40 -26.03
N ASN A 136 12.85 -22.15 -26.47
CA ASN A 136 14.11 -21.46 -26.72
C ASN A 136 13.96 -19.97 -26.34
N LYS A 137 15.09 -19.25 -26.18
CA LYS A 137 15.07 -17.79 -26.04
C LYS A 137 14.58 -17.18 -27.38
N LEU A 138 13.33 -16.75 -27.42
CA LEU A 138 12.82 -15.96 -28.51
C LEU A 138 13.32 -14.50 -28.33
N LYS A 139 13.93 -13.93 -29.36
CA LYS A 139 14.24 -12.50 -29.44
C LYS A 139 12.95 -11.77 -29.88
N ASP A 140 12.72 -10.59 -29.34
CA ASP A 140 11.62 -9.67 -29.73
C ASP A 140 10.19 -10.06 -29.33
N ASP A 141 10.00 -10.88 -28.30
CA ASP A 141 8.67 -11.17 -27.79
C ASP A 141 8.12 -10.03 -26.93
N VAL A 142 6.83 -9.77 -27.07
CA VAL A 142 6.10 -8.74 -26.33
C VAL A 142 5.03 -9.38 -25.44
N CYS A 143 4.76 -8.73 -24.31
CA CYS A 143 3.62 -8.98 -23.45
C CYS A 143 2.54 -7.93 -23.71
N THR A 144 1.30 -8.33 -23.95
CA THR A 144 0.18 -7.38 -23.97
C THR A 144 -0.40 -7.22 -22.58
N ILE A 145 -0.63 -5.98 -22.21
CA ILE A 145 -1.44 -5.60 -21.05
C ILE A 145 -2.76 -5.08 -21.60
N THR A 146 -3.85 -5.82 -21.37
CA THR A 146 -5.18 -5.45 -21.87
C THR A 146 -6.08 -5.07 -20.69
N GLU A 147 -6.66 -3.89 -20.76
CA GLU A 147 -7.64 -3.39 -19.81
C GLU A 147 -9.02 -3.39 -20.45
N LEU A 148 -9.90 -4.25 -19.97
CA LEU A 148 -11.29 -4.28 -20.37
C LEU A 148 -12.02 -3.15 -19.66
N LYS A 149 -12.50 -2.16 -20.40
CA LYS A 149 -13.34 -1.07 -19.89
C LYS A 149 -14.78 -1.56 -19.72
N ILE A 150 -15.19 -2.48 -20.59
CA ILE A 150 -16.47 -3.18 -20.55
C ILE A 150 -16.18 -4.69 -20.65
N LEU A 151 -16.82 -5.48 -19.80
CA LEU A 151 -16.73 -6.94 -19.88
C LEU A 151 -17.58 -7.46 -21.04
N PRO A 152 -17.12 -8.49 -21.77
CA PRO A 152 -17.92 -9.10 -22.82
C PRO A 152 -19.19 -9.76 -22.22
N HIS A 153 -20.31 -9.56 -22.86
CA HIS A 153 -21.60 -10.13 -22.44
C HIS A 153 -21.77 -11.60 -22.88
N ASP A 154 -21.10 -11.99 -23.94
CA ASP A 154 -21.20 -13.34 -24.50
C ASP A 154 -19.85 -13.83 -25.08
N LEU A 155 -19.84 -15.09 -25.53
CA LEU A 155 -18.66 -15.72 -26.13
C LEU A 155 -18.25 -15.09 -27.47
N THR A 156 -19.18 -14.49 -28.20
CA THR A 156 -18.89 -13.85 -29.49
C THR A 156 -18.09 -12.57 -29.27
N GLU A 157 -18.54 -11.73 -28.32
CA GLU A 157 -17.82 -10.53 -27.93
C GLU A 157 -16.44 -10.88 -27.34
N ALA A 158 -16.37 -11.90 -26.47
CA ALA A 158 -15.10 -12.37 -25.91
C ALA A 158 -14.13 -12.84 -27.00
N ARG A 159 -14.62 -13.55 -28.04
CA ARG A 159 -13.81 -13.98 -29.19
C ARG A 159 -13.30 -12.79 -29.99
N ASN A 160 -14.16 -11.83 -30.28
CA ASN A 160 -13.79 -10.62 -31.02
C ASN A 160 -12.67 -9.84 -30.30
N ILE A 161 -12.78 -9.72 -28.96
CA ILE A 161 -11.74 -9.11 -28.13
C ILE A 161 -10.44 -9.92 -28.21
N ALA A 162 -10.50 -11.24 -28.07
CA ALA A 162 -9.33 -12.10 -28.13
C ALA A 162 -8.62 -12.04 -29.49
N GLU A 163 -9.37 -12.02 -30.60
CA GLU A 163 -8.83 -11.85 -31.95
C GLU A 163 -8.16 -10.49 -32.12
N LYS A 164 -8.77 -9.42 -31.61
CA LYS A 164 -8.18 -8.08 -31.59
C LYS A 164 -6.86 -8.05 -30.82
N ILE A 165 -6.81 -8.62 -29.61
CA ILE A 165 -5.58 -8.73 -28.82
C ILE A 165 -4.50 -9.50 -29.60
N ALA A 166 -4.86 -10.63 -30.21
CA ALA A 166 -3.94 -11.45 -31.00
C ALA A 166 -3.41 -10.73 -32.26
N GLN A 167 -4.20 -9.88 -32.90
CA GLN A 167 -3.77 -9.06 -34.02
C GLN A 167 -2.79 -7.97 -33.57
N ILE A 168 -3.12 -7.26 -32.48
CA ILE A 168 -2.32 -6.16 -31.98
C ILE A 168 -0.99 -6.65 -31.42
N SER A 169 -0.94 -7.83 -30.79
CA SER A 169 0.31 -8.42 -30.28
C SER A 169 1.40 -8.60 -31.35
N LYS A 170 1.02 -8.62 -32.65
CA LYS A 170 1.96 -8.70 -33.76
C LYS A 170 2.62 -7.38 -34.16
N VAL A 171 2.11 -6.25 -33.63
CA VAL A 171 2.56 -4.90 -34.05
C VAL A 171 3.93 -4.53 -33.53
N LYS A 172 4.44 -5.18 -32.49
CA LYS A 172 5.78 -4.96 -31.87
C LYS A 172 6.10 -3.50 -31.51
N LYS A 173 5.09 -2.67 -31.23
CA LYS A 173 5.24 -1.27 -30.86
C LYS A 173 5.08 -1.12 -29.36
N HIS A 174 6.02 -0.46 -28.70
CA HIS A 174 5.96 -0.20 -27.25
C HIS A 174 4.88 0.84 -26.88
N GLY A 175 4.30 0.71 -25.67
CA GLY A 175 3.34 1.65 -25.09
C GLY A 175 1.89 1.34 -25.45
N VAL A 176 1.00 2.31 -25.29
CA VAL A 176 -0.42 2.17 -25.67
C VAL A 176 -0.52 2.15 -27.19
N VAL A 177 -0.94 1.03 -27.72
CA VAL A 177 -1.04 0.79 -29.17
C VAL A 177 -2.47 0.75 -29.66
N TYR A 178 -3.43 0.57 -28.76
CA TYR A 178 -4.84 0.57 -29.08
C TYR A 178 -5.66 1.06 -27.89
N ASP A 179 -6.59 1.96 -28.13
CA ASP A 179 -7.50 2.50 -27.11
C ASP A 179 -8.84 2.87 -27.76
N ASP A 180 -9.91 2.19 -27.34
CA ASP A 180 -11.29 2.50 -27.73
C ASP A 180 -12.21 2.56 -26.50
N LYS A 181 -13.54 2.58 -26.75
CA LYS A 181 -14.53 2.63 -25.66
C LYS A 181 -14.57 1.35 -24.81
N ASP A 182 -14.18 0.21 -25.36
CA ASP A 182 -14.35 -1.11 -24.74
C ASP A 182 -13.06 -1.64 -24.14
N ILE A 183 -11.91 -1.39 -24.79
CA ILE A 183 -10.62 -1.93 -24.38
C ILE A 183 -9.46 -0.95 -24.59
N GLN A 184 -8.43 -1.09 -23.75
CA GLN A 184 -7.12 -0.49 -23.96
C GLN A 184 -6.06 -1.60 -24.01
N ILE A 185 -5.15 -1.56 -25.00
CA ILE A 185 -4.06 -2.53 -25.14
C ILE A 185 -2.74 -1.79 -25.17
N SER A 186 -1.83 -2.19 -24.30
CA SER A 186 -0.45 -1.72 -24.23
C SER A 186 0.50 -2.87 -24.48
N LEU A 187 1.62 -2.62 -25.14
CA LEU A 187 2.67 -3.60 -25.41
C LEU A 187 3.92 -3.25 -24.62
N PHE A 188 4.49 -4.26 -23.97
CA PHE A 188 5.76 -4.18 -23.24
C PHE A 188 6.69 -5.29 -23.71
N THR A 189 7.98 -5.03 -23.73
CA THR A 189 8.97 -6.05 -24.07
C THR A 189 9.10 -7.07 -22.94
N MET A 190 9.50 -8.28 -23.27
CA MET A 190 9.75 -9.30 -22.24
C MET A 190 10.91 -8.94 -21.33
N ASP A 191 11.83 -8.08 -21.75
CA ASP A 191 12.91 -7.61 -20.88
C ASP A 191 12.37 -6.61 -19.83
N GLU A 192 11.43 -5.73 -20.19
CA GLU A 192 10.74 -4.87 -19.22
C GLU A 192 9.97 -5.70 -18.18
N ILE A 193 9.26 -6.75 -18.64
CA ILE A 193 8.55 -7.68 -17.75
C ILE A 193 9.52 -8.39 -16.81
N ARG A 194 10.64 -8.94 -17.33
CA ARG A 194 11.66 -9.63 -16.52
C ARG A 194 12.36 -8.72 -15.52
N ASN A 195 12.69 -7.50 -15.94
CA ASN A 195 13.32 -6.50 -15.07
C ASN A 195 12.37 -5.93 -14.01
N SER A 196 11.08 -6.26 -14.12
CA SER A 196 10.03 -5.75 -13.23
C SER A 196 9.35 -6.86 -12.40
N VAL A 197 9.95 -8.06 -12.30
CA VAL A 197 9.35 -9.20 -11.59
C VAL A 197 9.07 -8.94 -10.09
N ASP A 198 9.73 -7.99 -9.49
CA ASP A 198 9.45 -7.52 -8.14
C ASP A 198 8.09 -6.80 -8.04
N ASN A 199 7.70 -6.06 -9.09
CA ASN A 199 6.42 -5.36 -9.16
C ASN A 199 5.88 -5.29 -10.60
N LEU A 200 5.27 -6.37 -11.09
CA LEU A 200 4.56 -6.37 -12.37
C LEU A 200 3.26 -5.55 -12.33
N PHE A 201 2.75 -5.25 -11.14
CA PHE A 201 1.53 -4.46 -10.98
C PHE A 201 1.69 -3.03 -11.52
N LYS A 202 2.91 -2.50 -11.60
CA LYS A 202 3.16 -1.16 -12.16
C LYS A 202 2.56 -0.97 -13.56
N PHE A 203 2.54 -2.02 -14.38
CA PHE A 203 1.97 -1.97 -15.73
C PHE A 203 0.43 -1.86 -15.76
N LEU A 204 -0.23 -2.17 -14.63
CA LEU A 204 -1.68 -2.08 -14.44
C LEU A 204 -2.07 -0.97 -13.46
N ALA A 205 -1.08 -0.29 -12.86
CA ALA A 205 -1.34 0.68 -11.81
C ALA A 205 -2.18 1.87 -12.27
N PHE A 206 -2.03 2.25 -13.54
CA PHE A 206 -2.71 3.41 -14.14
C PHE A 206 -3.35 3.05 -15.47
N SER A 207 -4.47 3.71 -15.77
CA SER A 207 -5.07 3.72 -17.11
C SER A 207 -4.23 4.58 -18.06
N ASP A 208 -3.66 5.67 -17.58
CA ASP A 208 -2.70 6.49 -18.34
C ASP A 208 -1.26 5.99 -18.10
N LYS A 209 -0.74 5.21 -19.06
CA LYS A 209 0.59 4.60 -18.96
C LYS A 209 1.73 5.62 -18.90
N ARG A 210 1.53 6.85 -19.38
CA ARG A 210 2.54 7.91 -19.30
C ARG A 210 2.90 8.25 -17.84
N LEU A 211 2.01 7.98 -16.87
CA LEU A 211 2.31 8.15 -15.45
C LEU A 211 3.43 7.19 -14.99
N VAL A 212 3.48 5.98 -15.54
CA VAL A 212 4.58 5.03 -15.29
C VAL A 212 5.88 5.57 -15.89
N ASP A 213 5.83 6.04 -17.15
CA ASP A 213 6.99 6.56 -17.87
C ASP A 213 7.56 7.81 -17.16
N ILE A 214 6.68 8.70 -16.67
CA ILE A 214 7.09 9.88 -15.88
C ILE A 214 7.85 9.44 -14.62
N TRP A 215 7.29 8.51 -13.85
CA TRP A 215 7.95 8.03 -12.64
C TRP A 215 9.30 7.38 -12.96
N GLN A 216 9.36 6.55 -13.98
CA GLN A 216 10.58 5.90 -14.43
C GLN A 216 11.63 6.93 -14.88
N SER A 217 11.24 7.90 -15.69
CA SER A 217 12.12 8.99 -16.14
C SER A 217 12.69 9.81 -14.96
N ILE A 218 11.83 10.10 -13.95
CA ILE A 218 12.27 10.79 -12.74
C ILE A 218 13.29 9.95 -11.98
N THR A 219 13.03 8.67 -11.79
CA THR A 219 13.93 7.78 -11.03
C THR A 219 15.23 7.48 -11.75
N GLU A 220 15.23 7.35 -13.07
CA GLU A 220 16.44 7.13 -13.87
C GLU A 220 17.29 8.41 -13.98
N ARG A 221 16.67 9.55 -14.28
CA ARG A 221 17.38 10.84 -14.45
C ARG A 221 17.90 11.38 -13.13
N LEU A 222 17.18 11.17 -12.04
CA LEU A 222 17.39 11.85 -10.75
C LEU A 222 17.64 10.87 -9.60
N GLY A 223 17.88 9.60 -9.89
CA GLY A 223 18.13 8.58 -8.87
C GLY A 223 19.28 8.90 -7.91
N ASN A 224 20.22 9.75 -8.33
CA ASN A 224 21.29 10.26 -7.46
C ASN A 224 20.82 11.28 -6.42
N ARG A 225 19.64 11.90 -6.59
CA ARG A 225 18.99 12.84 -5.66
C ARG A 225 17.96 12.17 -4.76
N LEU A 226 17.67 10.90 -5.00
CA LEU A 226 16.71 10.11 -4.26
C LEU A 226 17.41 9.01 -3.45
N ALA A 227 16.84 8.68 -2.31
CA ALA A 227 17.26 7.55 -1.48
C ALA A 227 16.04 6.74 -1.03
N THR A 228 16.25 5.48 -0.65
CA THR A 228 15.19 4.71 0.00
C THR A 228 14.88 5.30 1.37
N PHE A 229 13.61 5.41 1.72
CA PHE A 229 13.20 5.95 3.01
C PHE A 229 13.78 5.14 4.18
N GLY A 230 14.00 3.83 3.96
CA GLY A 230 14.67 2.95 4.92
C GLY A 230 16.05 3.45 5.39
N LYS A 231 16.79 4.22 4.55
CA LYS A 231 18.06 4.84 4.92
C LYS A 231 17.94 5.76 6.15
N TYR A 232 16.80 6.43 6.31
CA TYR A 232 16.56 7.44 7.34
C TYR A 232 15.79 6.91 8.54
N LEU A 233 15.25 5.68 8.48
CA LEU A 233 14.47 5.10 9.56
C LEU A 233 15.38 4.47 10.61
N LYS A 234 15.29 4.99 11.85
CA LYS A 234 15.99 4.44 13.01
C LYS A 234 15.19 3.33 13.68
N ASP A 235 15.86 2.53 14.49
CA ASP A 235 15.24 1.54 15.40
C ASP A 235 14.22 0.59 14.72
N ASN A 236 14.58 0.09 13.54
CA ASN A 236 13.74 -0.80 12.72
C ASN A 236 12.38 -0.21 12.28
N GLY A 237 12.17 1.12 12.38
CA GLY A 237 10.95 1.76 11.87
C GLY A 237 10.70 1.47 10.38
N PRO A 238 9.54 1.81 9.81
CA PRO A 238 8.41 2.44 10.49
C PRO A 238 7.71 1.48 11.45
N LEU A 239 7.14 2.00 12.53
CA LEU A 239 6.40 1.22 13.52
C LEU A 239 4.90 1.51 13.39
N GLU A 240 4.06 0.47 13.40
CA GLU A 240 2.61 0.68 13.52
C GLU A 240 2.31 1.45 14.81
N GLY A 241 1.38 2.38 14.74
CA GLY A 241 0.93 3.13 15.90
C GLY A 241 0.29 2.23 16.97
N VAL A 242 -0.15 2.86 18.01
CA VAL A 242 -0.60 2.19 19.25
C VAL A 242 -1.77 1.25 19.01
N ALA A 243 -1.63 0.01 19.47
CA ALA A 243 -2.69 -1.01 19.50
C ALA A 243 -2.86 -1.52 20.93
N LEU A 244 -3.81 -0.97 21.67
CA LEU A 244 -4.07 -1.34 23.07
C LEU A 244 -4.48 -2.81 23.24
N GLY A 245 -5.13 -3.40 22.24
CA GLY A 245 -5.53 -4.81 22.26
C GLY A 245 -4.38 -5.81 22.44
N GLN A 246 -3.12 -5.39 22.28
CA GLN A 246 -1.95 -6.21 22.56
C GLN A 246 -1.66 -6.33 24.07
N ILE A 247 -2.08 -5.36 24.88
CA ILE A 247 -1.82 -5.28 26.32
C ILE A 247 -3.10 -5.56 27.12
N VAL A 248 -4.23 -4.99 26.68
CA VAL A 248 -5.53 -5.17 27.31
C VAL A 248 -6.45 -5.86 26.31
N LYS A 249 -6.77 -7.12 26.57
CA LYS A 249 -7.62 -7.93 25.68
C LYS A 249 -9.01 -7.29 25.55
N GLY A 250 -9.37 -6.94 24.32
CA GLY A 250 -10.64 -6.30 23.99
C GLY A 250 -10.72 -4.80 24.27
N GLY A 251 -9.60 -4.16 24.66
CA GLY A 251 -9.52 -2.71 24.83
C GLY A 251 -9.06 -1.98 23.58
N GLY A 252 -9.42 -0.71 23.43
CA GLY A 252 -8.97 0.20 22.39
C GLY A 252 -8.13 1.35 22.96
N ILE A 253 -7.42 2.08 22.09
CA ILE A 253 -6.59 3.24 22.46
C ILE A 253 -7.34 4.25 23.35
N GLY A 254 -8.69 4.29 23.28
CA GLY A 254 -9.52 5.23 24.02
C GLY A 254 -9.39 5.17 25.54
N TYR A 255 -9.01 4.03 26.12
CA TYR A 255 -8.93 3.88 27.57
C TYR A 255 -7.85 4.73 28.25
N PHE A 256 -6.74 4.94 27.57
CA PHE A 256 -5.63 5.75 28.08
C PHE A 256 -5.56 7.14 27.46
N TYR A 257 -6.55 7.47 26.62
CA TYR A 257 -6.53 8.68 25.82
C TYR A 257 -7.32 9.80 26.48
N ILE A 258 -6.75 11.01 26.45
CA ILE A 258 -7.32 12.22 27.01
C ILE A 258 -7.55 13.22 25.87
N HIS A 259 -8.80 13.59 25.66
CA HIS A 259 -9.18 14.60 24.67
C HIS A 259 -8.95 16.02 25.17
N ARG A 260 -8.35 16.88 24.36
CA ARG A 260 -8.18 18.29 24.69
C ARG A 260 -9.45 19.11 24.47
N THR A 261 -10.27 18.72 23.49
CA THR A 261 -11.48 19.48 23.12
C THR A 261 -12.68 18.57 22.96
N LYS A 262 -13.88 19.13 23.21
CA LYS A 262 -15.15 18.41 23.06
C LYS A 262 -15.47 18.05 21.59
N ASP A 263 -15.04 18.88 20.66
CA ASP A 263 -15.35 18.74 19.23
C ASP A 263 -14.74 17.49 18.58
N ARG A 264 -13.68 16.97 19.21
CA ARG A 264 -13.00 15.74 18.76
C ARG A 264 -13.53 14.47 19.42
N MET A 265 -14.50 14.59 20.32
CA MET A 265 -15.06 13.45 21.03
C MET A 265 -15.95 12.63 20.11
N LEU A 266 -15.81 11.30 20.17
CA LEU A 266 -16.83 10.40 19.67
C LEU A 266 -18.10 10.62 20.53
N LYS A 267 -19.29 10.41 19.94
CA LYS A 267 -20.62 10.55 20.60
C LYS A 267 -20.81 9.76 21.91
N LYS A 268 -19.82 8.94 22.32
CA LYS A 268 -19.84 8.16 23.56
C LYS A 268 -19.21 8.99 24.68
N GLU A 269 -19.97 9.17 25.72
CA GLU A 269 -19.64 9.98 26.90
C GLU A 269 -18.57 9.38 27.83
N ASP A 270 -18.10 8.16 27.55
CA ASP A 270 -17.14 7.39 28.36
C ASP A 270 -15.70 7.73 27.96
N VAL A 271 -15.30 8.97 28.21
CA VAL A 271 -13.96 9.48 27.86
C VAL A 271 -13.45 10.49 28.87
N TRP A 272 -12.13 10.56 29.00
CA TRP A 272 -11.44 11.60 29.74
C TRP A 272 -11.27 12.87 28.90
N LEU A 273 -11.61 14.02 29.48
CA LEU A 273 -11.50 15.34 28.87
C LEU A 273 -10.57 16.22 29.67
N LEU A 274 -9.68 16.94 29.01
CA LEU A 274 -8.85 17.98 29.60
C LEU A 274 -9.74 19.09 30.17
N ARG A 275 -9.59 19.36 31.46
CA ARG A 275 -10.26 20.44 32.15
C ARG A 275 -9.36 21.67 32.29
N GLU A 276 -8.14 21.44 32.78
CA GLU A 276 -7.18 22.49 33.04
C GLU A 276 -5.74 22.00 32.83
N THR A 277 -4.87 22.88 32.38
CA THR A 277 -3.43 22.63 32.27
C THR A 277 -2.73 23.38 33.38
N LYS A 278 -1.91 22.67 34.19
CA LYS A 278 -1.14 23.20 35.30
C LYS A 278 0.36 23.11 35.03
N GLU A 279 1.17 23.72 35.87
CA GLU A 279 2.62 23.72 35.72
C GLU A 279 3.19 22.28 35.82
N ASP A 280 2.68 21.49 36.76
CA ASP A 280 3.13 20.13 37.07
C ASP A 280 2.39 19.01 36.31
N GLY A 281 1.29 19.33 35.62
CA GLY A 281 0.47 18.33 34.94
C GLY A 281 -0.81 18.87 34.32
N ILE A 282 -1.82 18.01 34.25
CA ILE A 282 -3.15 18.35 33.78
C ILE A 282 -4.24 17.80 34.68
N ASP A 283 -5.33 18.54 34.84
CA ASP A 283 -6.55 18.02 35.45
C ASP A 283 -7.49 17.53 34.35
N VAL A 284 -7.98 16.33 34.50
CA VAL A 284 -8.91 15.68 33.53
C VAL A 284 -10.20 15.29 34.26
N GLU A 285 -11.32 15.41 33.55
CA GLU A 285 -12.64 15.00 34.04
C GLU A 285 -13.20 13.84 33.23
N HIS A 286 -13.87 12.92 33.90
CA HIS A 286 -14.66 11.87 33.28
C HIS A 286 -16.13 12.20 33.41
N LYS A 287 -16.81 12.44 32.28
CA LYS A 287 -18.18 12.95 32.26
C LYS A 287 -19.22 12.05 32.93
N LEU A 288 -19.16 10.74 32.67
CA LEU A 288 -20.11 9.79 33.24
C LEU A 288 -19.89 9.52 34.72
N LEU A 289 -18.63 9.47 35.13
CA LEU A 289 -18.26 9.15 36.51
C LEU A 289 -18.24 10.40 37.40
N LEU A 290 -18.36 11.60 36.85
CA LEU A 290 -18.27 12.88 37.53
C LEU A 290 -17.01 12.99 38.42
N MET A 291 -15.91 12.46 37.93
CA MET A 291 -14.62 12.39 38.62
C MET A 291 -13.61 13.31 37.94
N THR A 292 -12.80 13.95 38.77
CA THR A 292 -11.63 14.72 38.32
C THR A 292 -10.37 14.07 38.86
N VAL A 293 -9.34 13.97 38.01
CA VAL A 293 -8.05 13.36 38.34
C VAL A 293 -6.93 14.28 37.90
N HIS A 294 -5.91 14.48 38.74
CA HIS A 294 -4.69 15.17 38.35
C HIS A 294 -3.67 14.18 37.80
N ILE A 295 -3.08 14.48 36.64
CA ILE A 295 -2.09 13.62 35.97
C ILE A 295 -0.82 14.44 35.72
N PRO A 296 0.31 14.07 36.33
CA PRO A 296 1.57 14.79 36.16
C PRO A 296 2.17 14.57 34.77
N TRP A 297 2.90 15.56 34.25
CA TRP A 297 3.51 15.51 32.91
C TRP A 297 4.35 14.27 32.66
N ARG A 298 5.05 13.75 33.70
CA ARG A 298 5.87 12.54 33.57
C ARG A 298 5.06 11.31 33.09
N ALA A 299 3.79 11.25 33.50
CA ALA A 299 2.89 10.14 33.15
C ALA A 299 2.20 10.29 31.81
N LEU A 300 2.43 11.40 31.11
CA LEU A 300 1.77 11.74 29.85
C LEU A 300 2.72 11.71 28.66
N ARG A 301 2.16 11.41 27.49
CA ARG A 301 2.78 11.64 26.19
C ARG A 301 1.77 12.35 25.28
N CYS A 302 2.27 13.19 24.38
CA CYS A 302 1.45 13.71 23.29
C CYS A 302 0.93 12.55 22.45
N ALA A 303 -0.32 12.65 22.00
CA ALA A 303 -0.96 11.56 21.26
C ALA A 303 -1.97 12.07 20.24
N LEU A 304 -2.18 11.28 19.19
CA LEU A 304 -3.22 11.47 18.19
C LEU A 304 -4.12 10.21 18.18
N ARG A 305 -5.44 10.39 18.30
CA ARG A 305 -6.37 9.25 18.26
C ARG A 305 -6.75 8.81 16.86
N ARG A 306 -6.86 9.75 15.91
CA ARG A 306 -7.25 9.52 14.52
C ARG A 306 -6.63 10.61 13.64
N PHE A 307 -6.38 10.30 12.38
CA PHE A 307 -5.88 11.29 11.43
C PHE A 307 -7.01 12.08 10.74
N SER A 308 -8.21 11.51 10.64
CA SER A 308 -9.33 12.20 9.98
C SER A 308 -9.74 13.46 10.74
N GLY A 309 -9.87 14.55 10.02
CA GLY A 309 -10.18 15.88 10.58
C GLY A 309 -8.96 16.75 10.83
N PHE A 310 -7.74 16.24 10.56
CA PHE A 310 -6.53 17.06 10.52
C PHE A 310 -6.19 17.41 9.09
N SER A 311 -6.07 18.70 8.81
CA SER A 311 -5.85 19.22 7.48
C SER A 311 -4.57 20.06 7.34
N THR A 312 -3.75 20.14 8.40
CA THR A 312 -2.48 20.86 8.45
C THR A 312 -1.31 19.89 8.45
N LEU A 313 -0.17 20.30 7.90
CA LEU A 313 1.04 19.46 7.91
C LEU A 313 1.65 19.32 9.31
N ASP A 314 1.65 20.41 10.08
CA ASP A 314 2.17 20.46 11.45
C ASP A 314 1.03 20.34 12.45
N ILE A 315 1.02 19.22 13.17
CA ILE A 315 0.03 18.93 14.21
C ILE A 315 0.55 19.14 15.64
N SER A 316 1.71 19.77 15.81
CA SER A 316 2.38 19.93 17.12
C SER A 316 1.49 20.53 18.20
N ASN A 317 0.64 21.48 17.83
CA ASN A 317 -0.27 22.19 18.73
C ASN A 317 -1.67 21.57 18.79
N GLU A 318 -1.92 20.53 18.01
CA GLU A 318 -3.22 19.86 17.90
C GLU A 318 -3.27 18.51 18.61
N LEU A 319 -2.13 18.05 19.12
CA LEU A 319 -2.03 16.77 19.81
C LEU A 319 -2.82 16.78 21.12
N ASP A 320 -3.48 15.69 21.39
CA ASP A 320 -4.06 15.32 22.66
C ASP A 320 -3.02 14.66 23.57
N TYR A 321 -3.45 13.97 24.62
CA TYR A 321 -2.57 13.28 25.54
C TYR A 321 -2.96 11.81 25.70
N MET A 322 -1.98 11.01 26.11
CA MET A 322 -2.16 9.62 26.49
C MET A 322 -1.42 9.35 27.80
N VAL A 323 -2.10 8.70 28.73
CA VAL A 323 -1.46 8.19 29.97
C VAL A 323 -0.59 7.01 29.59
N VAL A 324 0.67 7.04 30.01
CA VAL A 324 1.65 5.99 29.71
C VAL A 324 2.38 5.46 30.92
N ASP A 325 2.31 6.12 32.06
CA ASP A 325 3.04 5.75 33.26
C ASP A 325 2.17 5.90 34.52
N ASP A 326 2.67 5.37 35.65
CA ASP A 326 1.97 5.41 36.94
C ASP A 326 1.97 6.82 37.58
N PHE A 327 0.92 7.11 38.33
CA PHE A 327 0.74 8.37 39.05
C PHE A 327 -0.19 8.16 40.25
N PRO A 328 -0.25 9.10 41.24
CA PRO A 328 -0.97 8.89 42.52
C PRO A 328 -2.42 8.42 42.34
N ASP A 329 -3.17 9.00 41.40
CA ASP A 329 -4.58 8.69 41.14
C ASP A 329 -4.80 7.68 40.03
N ALA A 330 -3.75 6.96 39.59
CA ALA A 330 -3.83 6.00 38.50
C ALA A 330 -4.91 4.92 38.72
N LYS A 331 -5.12 4.50 39.98
CA LYS A 331 -6.16 3.53 40.35
C LYS A 331 -7.57 4.05 40.04
N ILE A 332 -7.81 5.34 40.23
CA ILE A 332 -9.08 6.00 39.92
C ILE A 332 -9.27 6.05 38.42
N PHE A 333 -8.26 6.52 37.70
CA PHE A 333 -8.26 6.57 36.24
C PHE A 333 -8.50 5.21 35.60
N LEU A 334 -7.86 4.15 36.15
CA LEU A 334 -7.97 2.78 35.60
C LEU A 334 -9.26 2.06 36.02
N LYS A 335 -10.00 2.53 37.04
CA LYS A 335 -11.32 1.96 37.42
C LYS A 335 -12.32 1.98 36.28
N THR A 336 -12.18 2.90 35.36
CA THR A 336 -13.02 2.98 34.16
C THR A 336 -12.81 1.80 33.20
N LEU A 337 -11.76 1.00 33.39
CA LEU A 337 -11.43 -0.15 32.54
C LEU A 337 -12.22 -1.44 32.87
N ASP A 338 -13.02 -1.44 33.94
CA ASP A 338 -13.96 -2.51 34.37
C ASP A 338 -13.44 -3.96 34.29
N LYS A 339 -12.13 -4.21 34.54
CA LYS A 339 -11.52 -5.54 34.49
C LYS A 339 -10.44 -5.72 35.56
N LYS A 340 -10.16 -6.97 35.95
CA LYS A 340 -8.97 -7.35 36.71
C LYS A 340 -7.73 -6.94 35.91
N LEU A 341 -7.17 -5.78 36.26
CA LEU A 341 -5.97 -5.26 35.58
C LEU A 341 -4.73 -5.94 36.17
N ASP A 342 -3.80 -6.28 35.28
CA ASP A 342 -2.45 -6.68 35.66
C ASP A 342 -1.81 -5.55 36.51
N PRO A 343 -1.30 -5.81 37.72
CA PRO A 343 -0.62 -4.80 38.53
C PRO A 343 0.50 -4.06 37.80
N ASN A 344 1.12 -4.72 36.82
CA ASN A 344 2.20 -4.16 36.02
C ASN A 344 1.72 -3.55 34.68
N LEU A 345 0.41 -3.30 34.54
CA LEU A 345 -0.16 -2.84 33.26
C LEU A 345 0.50 -1.54 32.77
N LEU A 346 0.61 -0.53 33.63
CA LEU A 346 1.19 0.75 33.23
C LEU A 346 2.68 0.64 32.91
N SER A 347 3.45 -0.16 33.64
CA SER A 347 4.86 -0.40 33.32
C SER A 347 5.04 -1.08 31.96
N LYS A 348 4.24 -2.12 31.65
CA LYS A 348 4.24 -2.77 30.36
C LYS A 348 3.79 -1.83 29.24
N TRP A 349 2.81 -0.99 29.55
CA TRP A 349 2.26 0.01 28.64
C TRP A 349 3.29 1.08 28.32
N ASN A 350 4.00 1.60 29.31
CA ASN A 350 5.08 2.56 29.13
C ASN A 350 6.21 1.98 28.26
N ALA A 351 6.68 0.77 28.56
CA ALA A 351 7.70 0.09 27.76
C ALA A 351 7.27 -0.13 26.30
N TYR A 352 6.00 -0.44 26.06
CA TYR A 352 5.44 -0.61 24.72
C TYR A 352 5.36 0.73 23.98
N THR A 353 4.76 1.75 24.59
CA THR A 353 4.49 3.05 23.93
C THR A 353 5.77 3.85 23.70
N SER A 354 6.77 3.76 24.60
CA SER A 354 8.05 4.46 24.46
C SER A 354 8.78 4.14 23.14
N ARG A 355 8.60 2.93 22.61
CA ARG A 355 9.18 2.51 21.33
C ARG A 355 8.43 3.08 20.12
N LEU A 356 7.16 3.46 20.32
CA LEU A 356 6.26 3.92 19.23
C LEU A 356 6.25 5.44 19.06
N LEU A 357 6.99 6.17 19.88
CA LEU A 357 7.10 7.62 19.80
C LEU A 357 7.81 8.03 18.50
N GLY A 358 7.18 8.93 17.74
CA GLY A 358 7.73 9.50 16.52
C GLY A 358 7.41 10.98 16.37
N ASN A 359 7.99 11.58 15.34
CA ASN A 359 7.81 12.99 14.99
C ASN A 359 7.37 13.21 13.54
N ILE A 360 7.30 12.13 12.76
CA ILE A 360 6.68 12.10 11.43
C ILE A 360 5.76 10.88 11.36
N PHE A 361 4.58 11.07 10.79
CA PHE A 361 3.52 10.07 10.77
C PHE A 361 2.97 9.92 9.36
N LEU A 362 2.86 8.69 8.88
CA LEU A 362 2.28 8.38 7.58
C LEU A 362 0.98 7.61 7.77
N VAL A 363 -0.07 8.00 7.07
CA VAL A 363 -1.34 7.28 7.12
C VAL A 363 -1.18 5.88 6.52
N ASN A 364 -1.59 4.87 7.29
CA ASN A 364 -1.45 3.45 6.91
C ASN A 364 -2.59 2.99 6.01
N HIS A 365 -3.81 3.40 6.33
CA HIS A 365 -5.00 3.06 5.56
C HIS A 365 -5.78 4.33 5.26
N ALA A 366 -5.77 4.76 4.01
CA ALA A 366 -6.50 5.94 3.57
C ALA A 366 -7.20 5.70 2.24
N ASP A 367 -8.46 6.11 2.18
CA ASP A 367 -9.14 6.37 0.92
C ASP A 367 -8.78 7.79 0.47
N ILE A 368 -7.91 7.89 -0.53
CA ILE A 368 -7.44 9.19 -1.05
C ILE A 368 -8.52 9.94 -1.84
N SER A 369 -9.64 9.29 -2.17
CA SER A 369 -10.80 9.92 -2.80
C SER A 369 -11.80 10.48 -1.78
N ALA A 370 -11.63 10.15 -0.50
CA ALA A 370 -12.57 10.55 0.54
C ALA A 370 -12.46 12.05 0.88
N PRO A 371 -13.59 12.74 1.11
CA PRO A 371 -13.59 14.16 1.50
C PRO A 371 -12.81 14.46 2.79
N GLY A 372 -12.65 13.47 3.67
CA GLY A 372 -11.91 13.61 4.92
C GLY A 372 -10.40 13.33 4.82
N THR A 373 -9.86 13.00 3.64
CA THR A 373 -8.44 12.73 3.44
C THR A 373 -7.78 13.93 2.77
N ALA A 374 -7.18 14.81 3.59
CA ALA A 374 -6.49 16.02 3.15
C ALA A 374 -4.97 15.81 3.08
N ILE A 375 -4.39 15.20 4.10
CA ILE A 375 -2.96 15.04 4.33
C ILE A 375 -2.64 13.55 4.49
N LEU A 376 -1.53 13.10 3.93
CA LEU A 376 -1.07 11.70 4.00
C LEU A 376 0.06 11.53 5.01
N SER A 377 0.84 12.58 5.26
CA SER A 377 1.94 12.57 6.23
C SER A 377 1.91 13.83 7.09
N TYR A 378 2.10 13.65 8.39
CA TYR A 378 2.05 14.70 9.40
C TYR A 378 3.39 14.82 10.10
N TYR A 379 3.76 16.04 10.45
CA TYR A 379 4.90 16.39 11.27
C TYR A 379 4.45 16.83 12.66
N SER A 380 5.28 16.56 13.66
CA SER A 380 5.19 17.17 14.99
C SER A 380 6.58 17.49 15.56
N SER A 381 6.75 18.70 16.08
CA SER A 381 7.95 19.08 16.84
C SER A 381 8.06 18.34 18.17
N LYS A 382 6.95 17.74 18.66
CA LYS A 382 6.87 16.92 19.85
C LYS A 382 6.79 15.45 19.48
N MET A 383 7.54 14.60 20.17
CA MET A 383 7.38 13.16 20.03
C MET A 383 5.98 12.77 20.45
N ALA A 384 5.24 12.06 19.58
CA ALA A 384 3.86 11.69 19.84
C ALA A 384 3.57 10.23 19.51
N LEU A 385 2.48 9.73 20.11
CA LEU A 385 1.88 8.44 19.85
C LEU A 385 0.74 8.62 18.84
N VAL A 386 0.64 7.71 17.88
CA VAL A 386 -0.42 7.72 16.87
C VAL A 386 -1.19 6.40 16.87
N PRO A 387 -2.42 6.36 16.36
CA PRO A 387 -3.20 5.12 16.29
C PRO A 387 -2.63 4.14 15.26
N ARG A 388 -3.04 2.88 15.35
CA ARG A 388 -2.62 1.81 14.44
C ARG A 388 -2.93 2.06 12.95
N SER A 389 -3.83 2.98 12.66
CA SER A 389 -4.11 3.46 11.29
C SER A 389 -3.00 4.35 10.72
N MET A 390 -1.93 4.57 11.47
CA MET A 390 -0.78 5.38 11.06
C MET A 390 0.53 4.65 11.37
N TRP A 391 1.54 4.92 10.56
CA TRP A 391 2.92 4.58 10.82
C TRP A 391 3.60 5.70 11.57
N SER A 392 4.34 5.36 12.62
CA SER A 392 5.15 6.28 13.43
C SER A 392 6.62 6.11 13.08
N MET A 393 7.32 7.20 12.88
CA MET A 393 8.74 7.21 12.53
C MET A 393 9.46 8.30 13.34
N ARG A 394 10.69 7.97 13.75
CA ARG A 394 11.56 8.88 14.49
C ARG A 394 12.73 9.28 13.61
N ILE A 395 12.79 10.55 13.25
CA ILE A 395 13.76 11.11 12.29
C ILE A 395 14.27 12.44 12.87
N SER A 396 15.40 12.97 12.38
CA SER A 396 15.87 14.31 12.74
C SER A 396 14.80 15.37 12.39
N ASP A 397 14.69 16.43 13.17
CA ASP A 397 13.66 17.47 12.98
C ASP A 397 13.71 18.06 11.56
N LEU A 398 14.92 18.40 11.10
CA LEU A 398 15.15 18.91 9.75
C LEU A 398 14.62 17.94 8.67
N SER A 399 15.05 16.67 8.75
CA SER A 399 14.63 15.67 7.77
C SER A 399 13.13 15.36 7.86
N ALA A 400 12.54 15.40 9.06
CA ALA A 400 11.11 15.19 9.25
C ALA A 400 10.27 16.26 8.53
N LYS A 401 10.68 17.54 8.58
CA LYS A 401 10.03 18.63 7.84
C LYS A 401 10.11 18.43 6.33
N ILE A 402 11.31 18.12 5.81
CA ILE A 402 11.54 17.88 4.38
C ILE A 402 10.74 16.66 3.90
N PHE A 403 10.76 15.56 4.66
CA PHE A 403 10.00 14.36 4.29
C PHE A 403 8.48 14.58 4.39
N THR A 404 8.02 15.43 5.29
CA THR A 404 6.59 15.80 5.33
C THR A 404 6.17 16.50 4.04
N LEU A 405 7.00 17.41 3.49
CA LEU A 405 6.74 18.01 2.18
C LEU A 405 6.72 16.94 1.08
N TRP A 406 7.77 16.10 1.01
CA TRP A 406 7.88 15.05 0.00
C TRP A 406 6.67 14.10 0.04
N LEU A 407 6.33 13.57 1.23
CA LEU A 407 5.27 12.58 1.42
C LEU A 407 3.87 13.14 1.11
N ASN A 408 3.69 14.47 1.06
CA ASN A 408 2.47 15.12 0.64
C ASN A 408 2.53 15.71 -0.79
N SER A 409 3.62 15.53 -1.52
CA SER A 409 3.77 15.99 -2.90
C SER A 409 2.99 15.14 -3.89
N SER A 410 2.76 15.70 -5.08
CA SER A 410 2.14 14.96 -6.19
C SER A 410 3.05 13.89 -6.76
N LEU A 411 4.37 14.04 -6.67
CA LEU A 411 5.33 13.00 -7.05
C LEU A 411 5.24 11.79 -6.11
N ASN A 412 5.16 12.04 -4.81
CA ASN A 412 4.96 10.93 -3.87
C ASN A 412 3.57 10.30 -4.02
N LEU A 413 2.54 11.08 -4.32
CA LEU A 413 1.21 10.53 -4.61
C LEU A 413 1.25 9.59 -5.82
N LEU A 414 1.99 9.96 -6.88
CA LEU A 414 2.27 9.09 -8.02
C LEU A 414 2.97 7.80 -7.59
N GLN A 415 4.01 7.90 -6.75
CA GLN A 415 4.71 6.75 -6.17
C GLN A 415 3.77 5.85 -5.37
N LEU A 416 2.96 6.42 -4.49
CA LEU A 416 2.03 5.66 -3.66
C LEU A 416 1.00 4.90 -4.50
N LEU A 417 0.46 5.53 -5.54
CA LEU A 417 -0.45 4.88 -6.48
C LEU A 417 0.22 3.75 -7.27
N LEU A 418 1.48 3.93 -7.65
CA LEU A 418 2.26 2.92 -8.38
C LEU A 418 2.61 1.70 -7.52
N LEU A 419 2.92 1.93 -6.23
CA LEU A 419 3.36 0.89 -5.31
C LEU A 419 2.23 0.32 -4.45
N ARG A 420 1.01 0.85 -4.59
CA ARG A 420 -0.12 0.42 -3.77
C ARG A 420 -0.35 -1.09 -3.88
N ARG A 421 -0.74 -1.68 -2.78
CA ARG A 421 -1.29 -3.03 -2.79
C ARG A 421 -2.70 -2.97 -3.34
N GLU A 422 -3.06 -3.93 -4.18
CA GLU A 422 -4.40 -3.98 -4.73
C GLU A 422 -5.42 -4.15 -3.61
N THR A 423 -6.28 -3.15 -3.46
CA THR A 423 -7.39 -3.11 -2.54
C THR A 423 -8.66 -2.73 -3.29
N ARG A 424 -9.79 -2.64 -2.61
CA ARG A 424 -11.00 -2.08 -3.22
C ARG A 424 -10.85 -0.57 -3.37
N GLY A 425 -10.91 -0.07 -4.60
CA GLY A 425 -10.99 1.35 -4.92
C GLY A 425 -9.74 2.16 -4.60
N ALA A 426 -9.92 3.39 -4.14
CA ALA A 426 -8.86 4.37 -3.91
C ALA A 426 -8.16 4.22 -2.54
N TYR A 427 -8.28 3.08 -1.89
CA TYR A 427 -7.59 2.81 -0.63
C TYR A 427 -6.09 2.58 -0.87
N LEU A 428 -5.29 3.33 -0.15
CA LEU A 428 -3.85 3.07 -0.01
C LEU A 428 -3.62 2.23 1.23
N TRP A 429 -2.84 1.16 1.08
CA TRP A 429 -2.39 0.33 2.17
C TRP A 429 -0.96 -0.14 1.92
N PHE A 430 -0.09 0.06 2.92
CA PHE A 430 1.31 -0.31 2.86
C PHE A 430 1.73 -1.04 4.14
N VAL A 431 2.63 -2.00 4.00
CA VAL A 431 3.31 -2.61 5.15
C VAL A 431 4.67 -1.95 5.37
N ALA A 432 5.29 -2.18 6.54
CA ALA A 432 6.59 -1.59 6.88
C ALA A 432 7.67 -1.80 5.81
N GLY A 433 7.68 -2.98 5.18
CA GLY A 433 8.63 -3.31 4.11
C GLY A 433 8.44 -2.46 2.85
N ASP A 434 7.20 -2.10 2.52
CA ASP A 434 6.90 -1.23 1.37
C ASP A 434 7.40 0.19 1.64
N ILE A 435 7.13 0.73 2.85
CA ILE A 435 7.53 2.09 3.24
C ILE A 435 9.05 2.24 3.25
N LYS A 436 9.79 1.22 3.68
CA LYS A 436 11.27 1.24 3.62
C LYS A 436 11.81 1.38 2.20
N LYS A 437 11.05 0.90 1.20
CA LYS A 437 11.43 0.98 -0.22
C LYS A 437 10.98 2.27 -0.90
N PHE A 438 10.13 3.08 -0.27
CA PHE A 438 9.73 4.37 -0.85
C PHE A 438 10.96 5.22 -1.14
N LEU A 439 10.95 5.89 -2.26
CA LEU A 439 11.96 6.88 -2.60
C LEU A 439 11.58 8.21 -1.96
N VAL A 440 12.55 8.86 -1.36
CA VAL A 440 12.45 10.20 -0.77
C VAL A 440 13.65 11.02 -1.23
N LEU A 441 13.59 12.33 -1.07
CA LEU A 441 14.76 13.18 -1.29
C LEU A 441 15.95 12.71 -0.43
N ASP A 442 17.13 12.55 -1.02
CA ASP A 442 18.35 12.23 -0.28
C ASP A 442 18.87 13.51 0.39
N VAL A 443 18.40 13.78 1.62
CA VAL A 443 18.71 15.02 2.37
C VAL A 443 20.21 15.23 2.54
N GLU A 444 21.01 14.15 2.60
CA GLU A 444 22.46 14.23 2.71
C GLU A 444 23.16 14.74 1.43
N LYS A 445 22.44 14.76 0.32
CA LYS A 445 22.93 15.24 -0.99
C LYS A 445 22.39 16.62 -1.37
N LEU A 446 21.55 17.21 -0.52
CA LEU A 446 21.04 18.55 -0.74
C LEU A 446 22.06 19.59 -0.27
N SER A 447 22.18 20.69 -1.02
CA SER A 447 22.94 21.85 -0.58
C SER A 447 22.22 22.59 0.56
N GLU A 448 22.94 23.43 1.30
CA GLU A 448 22.37 24.26 2.36
C GLU A 448 21.27 25.18 1.83
N ASP A 449 21.44 25.75 0.63
CA ASP A 449 20.44 26.59 -0.02
C ASP A 449 19.17 25.79 -0.37
N GLU A 450 19.30 24.57 -0.88
CA GLU A 450 18.17 23.69 -1.19
C GLU A 450 17.41 23.32 0.08
N ILE A 451 18.12 22.97 1.15
CA ILE A 451 17.55 22.70 2.47
C ILE A 451 16.84 23.95 3.00
N GLY A 452 17.50 25.10 2.97
CA GLY A 452 16.92 26.38 3.41
C GLY A 452 15.63 26.74 2.67
N ASN A 453 15.60 26.58 1.35
CA ASN A 453 14.42 26.78 0.53
C ASN A 453 13.27 25.83 0.93
N LEU A 454 13.54 24.53 1.10
CA LEU A 454 12.53 23.57 1.52
C LEU A 454 11.97 23.88 2.91
N LEU A 455 12.81 24.28 3.86
CA LEU A 455 12.36 24.68 5.19
C LEU A 455 11.50 25.95 5.15
N GLN A 456 11.83 26.95 4.32
CA GLN A 456 11.00 28.14 4.11
C GLN A 456 9.62 27.75 3.55
N ILE A 457 9.57 26.83 2.58
CA ILE A 457 8.29 26.33 2.07
C ILE A 457 7.52 25.58 3.16
N PHE A 458 8.19 24.73 3.95
CA PHE A 458 7.54 24.06 5.08
C PHE A 458 6.91 25.08 6.04
N ASP A 459 7.65 26.11 6.46
CA ASP A 459 7.16 27.13 7.38
C ASP A 459 5.98 27.94 6.78
N LYS A 460 5.99 28.17 5.46
CA LYS A 460 4.91 28.85 4.72
C LYS A 460 3.62 28.04 4.71
N VAL A 461 3.71 26.69 4.60
CA VAL A 461 2.54 25.83 4.35
C VAL A 461 2.12 24.98 5.55
N ARG A 462 2.95 24.82 6.58
CA ARG A 462 2.72 23.87 7.69
C ARG A 462 1.40 24.05 8.44
N GLY A 463 0.93 25.29 8.60
CA GLY A 463 -0.31 25.64 9.30
C GLY A 463 -1.49 25.87 8.36
N VAL A 464 -1.32 25.69 7.06
CA VAL A 464 -2.39 25.87 6.08
C VAL A 464 -3.37 24.70 6.15
N SER A 465 -4.67 25.00 6.14
CA SER A 465 -5.72 23.99 6.04
C SER A 465 -5.87 23.53 4.59
N PHE A 466 -5.48 22.31 4.31
CA PHE A 466 -5.60 21.69 2.99
C PHE A 466 -7.02 21.12 2.79
N PRO A 467 -7.65 21.33 1.63
CA PRO A 467 -8.85 20.60 1.23
C PRO A 467 -8.52 19.11 0.97
N CYS A 468 -9.51 18.29 0.64
CA CYS A 468 -9.23 16.88 0.31
C CYS A 468 -8.31 16.74 -0.91
N VAL A 469 -7.61 15.59 -1.02
CA VAL A 469 -6.60 15.37 -2.08
C VAL A 469 -7.14 15.64 -3.48
N LEU A 470 -8.37 15.21 -3.79
CA LEU A 470 -8.98 15.47 -5.10
C LEU A 470 -9.20 16.97 -5.37
N GLU A 471 -9.67 17.72 -4.38
CA GLU A 471 -9.86 19.17 -4.51
C GLU A 471 -8.53 19.91 -4.66
N GLN A 472 -7.48 19.46 -3.96
CA GLN A 472 -6.13 20.01 -4.11
C GLN A 472 -5.63 19.86 -5.55
N LEU A 473 -5.85 18.71 -6.17
CA LEU A 473 -5.41 18.44 -7.55
C LEU A 473 -6.27 19.21 -8.56
N ARG A 474 -7.60 19.12 -8.46
CA ARG A 474 -8.55 19.79 -9.38
C ARG A 474 -8.42 21.30 -9.36
N GLY A 475 -8.35 21.88 -8.17
CA GLY A 475 -8.26 23.31 -7.94
C GLY A 475 -6.83 23.87 -8.00
N ARG A 476 -5.83 23.01 -8.25
CA ARG A 476 -4.40 23.42 -8.18
C ARG A 476 -4.14 24.20 -6.89
N PHE A 477 -4.50 23.60 -5.77
CA PHE A 477 -4.41 24.26 -4.46
C PHE A 477 -3.01 24.82 -4.23
N TRP A 478 -2.93 26.11 -3.97
CA TRP A 478 -1.69 26.88 -3.99
C TRP A 478 -0.57 26.24 -3.13
N ALA A 479 -0.91 25.77 -1.91
CA ALA A 479 0.10 25.21 -1.02
C ALA A 479 0.67 23.87 -1.56
N ARG A 480 -0.13 23.05 -2.25
CA ARG A 480 0.37 21.86 -2.96
C ARG A 480 1.27 22.26 -4.12
N VAL A 481 0.90 23.27 -4.89
CA VAL A 481 1.72 23.78 -6.01
C VAL A 481 3.07 24.28 -5.51
N GLU A 482 3.11 25.00 -4.38
CA GLU A 482 4.36 25.45 -3.76
C GLU A 482 5.26 24.29 -3.34
N ILE A 483 4.67 23.25 -2.71
CA ILE A 483 5.40 22.03 -2.34
C ILE A 483 5.99 21.36 -3.59
N ASP A 484 5.17 21.11 -4.61
CA ASP A 484 5.58 20.40 -5.82
C ASP A 484 6.65 21.17 -6.59
N ARG A 485 6.53 22.49 -6.71
CA ARG A 485 7.53 23.37 -7.34
C ARG A 485 8.87 23.33 -6.61
N ALA A 486 8.83 23.42 -5.28
CA ALA A 486 10.07 23.37 -4.48
C ALA A 486 10.79 22.02 -4.65
N ILE A 487 10.05 20.92 -4.63
CA ILE A 487 10.59 19.56 -4.82
C ILE A 487 11.16 19.41 -6.24
N LEU A 488 10.42 19.82 -7.28
CA LEU A 488 10.87 19.72 -8.67
C LEU A 488 12.10 20.57 -8.92
N LYS A 489 12.18 21.77 -8.33
CA LYS A 489 13.38 22.62 -8.38
C LYS A 489 14.61 21.92 -7.78
N VAL A 490 14.48 21.32 -6.61
CA VAL A 490 15.54 20.52 -5.98
C VAL A 490 15.95 19.33 -6.85
N LEU A 491 14.99 18.72 -7.54
CA LEU A 491 15.25 17.66 -8.50
C LEU A 491 15.89 18.16 -9.82
N GLY A 492 16.08 19.46 -9.99
CA GLY A 492 16.75 20.06 -11.14
C GLY A 492 15.83 20.38 -12.34
N PHE A 493 14.52 20.41 -12.14
CA PHE A 493 13.58 20.90 -13.16
C PHE A 493 13.61 22.44 -13.22
N ASN A 494 13.65 22.99 -14.42
CA ASN A 494 13.44 24.42 -14.62
C ASN A 494 11.94 24.76 -14.50
N GLU A 495 11.62 26.06 -14.54
CA GLU A 495 10.25 26.53 -14.37
C GLU A 495 9.30 26.06 -15.49
N GLN A 496 9.77 26.04 -16.73
CA GLN A 496 8.98 25.58 -17.88
C GLN A 496 8.69 24.08 -17.78
N GLU A 497 9.70 23.25 -17.50
CA GLU A 497 9.55 21.81 -17.30
C GLU A 497 8.60 21.52 -16.13
N THR A 498 8.74 22.27 -15.04
CA THR A 498 7.87 22.16 -13.84
C THR A 498 6.41 22.43 -14.20
N ASN A 499 6.14 23.54 -14.90
CA ASN A 499 4.77 23.89 -15.30
C ASN A 499 4.18 22.83 -16.24
N GLN A 500 4.92 22.39 -17.26
CA GLN A 500 4.49 21.34 -18.19
C GLN A 500 4.18 20.03 -17.46
N LEU A 501 5.03 19.63 -16.51
CA LEU A 501 4.81 18.40 -15.73
C LEU A 501 3.56 18.52 -14.84
N LEU A 502 3.39 19.61 -14.12
CA LEU A 502 2.24 19.80 -13.22
C LEU A 502 0.93 19.98 -13.99
N ASP A 503 0.96 20.63 -15.16
CA ASP A 503 -0.20 20.77 -16.05
C ASP A 503 -0.72 19.42 -16.53
N TYR A 504 0.17 18.47 -16.71
CA TYR A 504 -0.19 17.10 -17.05
C TYR A 504 -0.54 16.25 -15.82
N LEU A 505 0.28 16.31 -14.77
CA LEU A 505 0.22 15.39 -13.64
C LEU A 505 -1.07 15.54 -12.81
N TYR A 506 -1.52 16.78 -12.56
CA TYR A 506 -2.70 17.02 -11.74
C TYR A 506 -3.99 16.48 -12.36
N PRO A 507 -4.33 16.77 -13.62
CA PRO A 507 -5.49 16.16 -14.27
C PRO A 507 -5.38 14.63 -14.37
N ALA A 508 -4.19 14.10 -14.67
CA ALA A 508 -3.98 12.67 -14.81
C ALA A 508 -4.19 11.94 -13.48
N LEU A 509 -3.57 12.42 -12.37
CA LEU A 509 -3.78 11.84 -11.05
C LEU A 509 -5.23 11.97 -10.57
N THR A 510 -5.89 13.10 -10.87
CA THR A 510 -7.31 13.28 -10.56
C THR A 510 -8.15 12.19 -11.22
N LYS A 511 -7.96 11.99 -12.52
CA LYS A 511 -8.67 10.98 -13.31
C LYS A 511 -8.45 9.56 -12.74
N GLU A 512 -7.20 9.20 -12.42
CA GLU A 512 -6.88 7.89 -11.87
C GLU A 512 -7.54 7.65 -10.51
N ILE A 513 -7.54 8.65 -9.61
CA ILE A 513 -8.19 8.55 -8.30
C ILE A 513 -9.72 8.43 -8.44
N GLU A 514 -10.32 9.15 -9.38
CA GLU A 514 -11.75 9.07 -9.69
C GLU A 514 -12.14 7.70 -10.23
N GLN A 515 -11.35 7.14 -11.14
CA GLN A 515 -11.54 5.78 -11.64
C GLN A 515 -11.45 4.75 -10.52
N LEU A 516 -10.46 4.87 -9.62
CA LEU A 516 -10.36 4.01 -8.44
C LEU A 516 -11.58 4.15 -7.51
N LYS A 517 -12.14 5.37 -7.38
CA LYS A 517 -13.34 5.62 -6.59
C LYS A 517 -14.56 4.90 -7.17
N THR A 518 -14.72 4.86 -8.49
CA THR A 518 -15.85 4.17 -9.12
C THR A 518 -15.84 2.68 -8.84
N LEU A 519 -14.67 2.05 -8.69
CA LEU A 519 -14.54 0.65 -8.29
C LEU A 519 -15.07 0.35 -6.88
N MET A 520 -15.29 1.38 -6.03
CA MET A 520 -15.86 1.23 -4.69
C MET A 520 -17.37 1.34 -4.68
N GLN A 521 -17.96 2.05 -5.62
CA GLN A 521 -19.38 2.42 -5.61
C GLN A 521 -20.30 1.41 -6.30
N GLY A 522 -19.75 0.40 -6.95
CA GLY A 522 -20.48 -0.64 -7.68
C GLY A 522 -20.96 -1.81 -6.80
#